data_c11d4f090a49733935b3cacaf35ef266
#
_entry.id   c11d4f090a49733935b3cacaf35ef266
#
_cell.length_a   1.000
_cell.length_b   1.000
_cell.length_c   1.000
_cell.angle_alpha   90.00
_cell.angle_beta   90.00
_cell.angle_gamma   90.00
#
_symmetry.space_group_name_H-M   'P 1'
#
loop_
_entity.id
_entity.type
_entity.pdbx_description
1 polymer ?
#
loop_
_entity_poly.entity_id
_entity_poly.type
_entity_poly.pdbx_seq_one_letter_code
_entity_poly.pdbx_strand_id
1 'polypeptide(L)'
;MSTLDNKRTGEDLPANTTTEANGTAPGGEPGDPRHSVRRHRLGKHPKLRNTLLAFVVGAVVAVVVVLGAQNGGLVSGGQSHVDSTTIKNSFSDVAELATEEYNFADVGKYTEDDLKVLGLSIPFTGSSFLVTYEGTAKAGIKDISQATVTVDDSAKKVSVTLPKAQVLSCSIDPSSVQTYDQSFNPINQITVDDVTTFLTSEEKKASQEAMDGGLLDKADSHAQELVKAQVEAVLKGAGEDDYEVSVTSASE
;
A
#
# COMPACT_ATOMS: atom_id res chain seq x y z
N MET A 1 -44.61 23.62 -44.48
CA MET A 1 -45.53 24.50 -43.72
C MET A 1 -44.90 24.57 -42.34
N SER A 2 -44.21 25.61 -42.19
CA SER A 2 -44.17 26.67 -41.17
C SER A 2 -43.39 26.22 -39.95
N THR A 3 -42.13 26.59 -39.85
CA THR A 3 -41.52 27.88 -39.39
C THR A 3 -41.93 28.28 -37.98
N LEU A 4 -41.02 28.46 -37.08
CA LEU A 4 -40.34 29.65 -36.54
C LEU A 4 -39.68 29.24 -35.21
N ASP A 5 -38.41 29.31 -34.99
CA ASP A 5 -37.55 30.50 -34.83
C ASP A 5 -37.83 31.30 -33.57
N ASN A 6 -36.87 31.40 -32.70
CA ASN A 6 -36.40 32.58 -31.96
C ASN A 6 -35.45 32.18 -30.84
N LYS A 7 -34.17 32.38 -30.86
CA LYS A 7 -33.30 33.56 -30.90
C LYS A 7 -33.29 34.41 -29.63
N ARG A 8 -32.03 34.50 -29.14
CA ARG A 8 -31.37 35.65 -28.45
C ARG A 8 -31.50 35.69 -26.91
N THR A 9 -30.52 35.99 -26.26
CA THR A 9 -29.38 36.90 -26.13
C THR A 9 -29.20 37.06 -24.65
N GLY A 10 -28.11 37.12 -24.05
CA GLY A 10 -26.94 37.95 -24.16
C GLY A 10 -26.60 38.48 -22.80
N GLU A 11 -25.34 38.57 -22.50
CA GLU A 11 -24.65 39.72 -21.93
C GLU A 11 -25.15 40.20 -20.55
N ASP A 12 -24.36 40.51 -19.58
CA ASP A 12 -23.13 41.30 -19.57
C ASP A 12 -22.43 41.22 -18.21
N LEU A 13 -21.13 41.29 -18.25
CA LEU A 13 -20.27 41.86 -17.23
C LEU A 13 -20.41 43.39 -17.23
N PRO A 14 -20.08 44.08 -16.14
CA PRO A 14 -19.20 45.17 -16.33
C PRO A 14 -18.00 45.23 -15.37
N ALA A 15 -16.93 45.61 -15.97
CA ALA A 15 -15.69 46.09 -15.39
C ALA A 15 -15.83 47.52 -14.90
N ASN A 16 -15.03 47.83 -13.88
CA ASN A 16 -14.18 49.03 -13.77
C ASN A 16 -14.81 50.40 -13.90
N THR A 17 -14.50 51.32 -13.00
CA THR A 17 -13.86 52.61 -13.36
C THR A 17 -13.47 53.40 -12.11
N THR A 18 -12.18 53.66 -12.05
CA THR A 18 -11.44 54.83 -11.53
C THR A 18 -12.22 56.15 -11.65
N THR A 19 -12.10 57.03 -10.69
CA THR A 19 -11.98 58.48 -10.95
C THR A 19 -11.35 59.22 -9.77
N GLU A 20 -10.28 59.92 -10.11
CA GLU A 20 -9.59 61.04 -9.44
C GLU A 20 -10.52 62.19 -9.16
N ALA A 21 -10.17 63.01 -8.18
CA ALA A 21 -9.83 64.44 -8.31
C ALA A 21 -9.94 65.13 -6.94
N ASN A 22 -8.83 65.63 -6.46
CA ASN A 22 -8.34 67.01 -6.63
C ASN A 22 -8.94 68.04 -5.64
N GLY A 23 -8.04 68.77 -4.97
CA GLY A 23 -8.38 70.04 -4.38
C GLY A 23 -7.64 70.44 -3.11
N THR A 24 -6.51 70.98 -3.25
CA THR A 24 -6.02 72.35 -2.96
C THR A 24 -5.56 72.62 -1.52
N ALA A 25 -4.27 72.98 -1.46
CA ALA A 25 -3.57 73.65 -0.38
C ALA A 25 -4.05 75.12 -0.28
N PRO A 26 -3.68 75.96 0.72
CA PRO A 26 -2.30 76.34 0.95
C PRO A 26 -1.95 76.75 2.42
N GLY A 27 -0.65 76.90 2.66
CA GLY A 27 -0.06 78.06 3.36
C GLY A 27 0.49 77.87 4.76
N GLY A 28 1.78 78.11 4.95
CA GLY A 28 2.37 78.54 6.19
C GLY A 28 3.70 77.93 6.62
N GLU A 29 4.80 78.54 6.14
CA GLU A 29 6.17 78.48 6.67
C GLU A 29 6.32 79.34 7.93
N PRO A 30 7.51 79.45 8.59
CA PRO A 30 8.63 78.53 8.83
C PRO A 30 9.05 78.43 10.32
N GLY A 31 9.94 77.54 10.67
CA GLY A 31 10.53 77.61 12.01
C GLY A 31 11.42 76.45 12.43
N ASP A 32 12.68 76.59 12.11
CA ASP A 32 13.93 76.27 12.84
C ASP A 32 14.30 74.87 13.27
N PRO A 33 15.52 74.46 12.98
CA PRO A 33 16.00 73.08 13.12
C PRO A 33 16.63 72.84 14.50
N ARG A 34 16.12 71.87 15.25
CA ARG A 34 16.89 71.32 16.37
C ARG A 34 17.08 69.82 16.18
N HIS A 35 18.28 69.48 15.85
CA HIS A 35 18.84 68.14 15.91
C HIS A 35 18.51 67.47 17.24
N SER A 36 17.66 66.49 17.23
CA SER A 36 17.58 65.47 18.28
C SER A 36 18.18 64.17 17.74
N VAL A 37 19.41 63.95 18.10
CA VAL A 37 20.10 62.67 17.90
C VAL A 37 19.31 61.58 18.67
N ARG A 38 18.49 60.81 17.96
CA ARG A 38 17.91 59.58 18.50
C ARG A 38 19.00 58.56 18.59
N ARG A 39 19.56 58.41 19.78
CA ARG A 39 20.36 57.25 20.14
C ARG A 39 19.50 56.01 20.01
N HIS A 40 19.73 55.22 18.96
CA HIS A 40 19.23 53.85 18.89
C HIS A 40 19.84 53.06 20.05
N ARG A 41 19.05 52.84 21.08
CA ARG A 41 19.36 51.80 22.07
C ARG A 41 19.28 50.47 21.34
N LEU A 42 20.43 49.82 21.15
CA LEU A 42 20.49 48.41 20.79
C LEU A 42 19.74 47.64 21.85
N GLY A 43 18.56 47.13 21.52
CA GLY A 43 17.81 46.23 22.34
C GLY A 43 18.63 44.95 22.52
N LYS A 44 19.04 44.68 23.75
CA LYS A 44 19.60 43.40 24.17
C LYS A 44 18.52 42.36 23.94
N HIS A 45 18.66 41.52 22.90
CA HIS A 45 17.83 40.36 22.67
C HIS A 45 18.26 39.22 23.62
N PRO A 46 17.57 38.95 24.72
CA PRO A 46 17.94 37.89 25.67
C PRO A 46 17.80 36.50 25.09
N LYS A 47 17.06 36.35 23.98
CA LYS A 47 16.82 35.06 23.30
C LYS A 47 18.05 34.50 22.60
N LEU A 48 18.96 35.34 22.12
CA LEU A 48 20.17 34.88 21.40
C LEU A 48 21.19 34.24 22.35
N ARG A 49 21.27 34.68 23.63
CA ARG A 49 22.17 34.11 24.62
C ARG A 49 21.74 32.72 25.05
N ASN A 50 20.43 32.49 25.20
CA ASN A 50 19.92 31.18 25.60
C ASN A 50 20.05 30.15 24.47
N THR A 51 19.89 30.57 23.18
CA THR A 51 20.11 29.68 22.03
C THR A 51 21.57 29.29 21.86
N LEU A 52 22.49 30.25 22.08
CA LEU A 52 23.94 29.98 22.05
C LEU A 52 24.38 29.04 23.20
N LEU A 53 23.81 29.23 24.38
CA LEU A 53 24.09 28.37 25.54
C LEU A 53 23.57 26.94 25.28
N ALA A 54 22.40 26.79 24.70
CA ALA A 54 21.83 25.48 24.32
C ALA A 54 22.69 24.77 23.27
N PHE A 55 23.22 25.51 22.27
CA PHE A 55 24.15 24.96 21.28
C PHE A 55 25.47 24.52 21.86
N VAL A 56 26.02 25.30 22.78
CA VAL A 56 27.29 24.95 23.46
C VAL A 56 27.12 23.73 24.36
N VAL A 57 26.01 23.65 25.11
CA VAL A 57 25.71 22.47 25.93
C VAL A 57 25.45 21.24 25.05
N GLY A 58 24.72 21.38 23.92
CA GLY A 58 24.52 20.30 22.97
C GLY A 58 25.82 19.81 22.34
N ALA A 59 26.73 20.71 21.99
CA ALA A 59 28.05 20.37 21.44
C ALA A 59 28.94 19.67 22.49
N VAL A 60 28.91 20.11 23.72
CA VAL A 60 29.67 19.47 24.81
C VAL A 60 29.15 18.06 25.11
N VAL A 61 27.82 17.89 25.12
CA VAL A 61 27.22 16.55 25.28
C VAL A 61 27.58 15.63 24.11
N ALA A 62 27.54 16.15 22.86
CA ALA A 62 27.95 15.37 21.70
C ALA A 62 29.44 14.98 21.75
N VAL A 63 30.34 15.89 22.19
CA VAL A 63 31.75 15.60 22.32
C VAL A 63 32.00 14.59 23.45
N VAL A 64 31.30 14.69 24.58
CA VAL A 64 31.39 13.71 25.66
C VAL A 64 30.91 12.33 25.23
N VAL A 65 29.83 12.26 24.45
CA VAL A 65 29.32 10.99 23.88
C VAL A 65 30.33 10.41 22.87
N VAL A 66 30.91 11.23 22.00
CA VAL A 66 31.92 10.77 21.03
C VAL A 66 33.23 10.37 21.69
N LEU A 67 33.71 11.13 22.65
CA LEU A 67 34.95 10.79 23.39
C LEU A 67 34.74 9.61 24.37
N GLY A 68 33.55 9.46 24.92
CA GLY A 68 33.16 8.30 25.73
C GLY A 68 33.07 7.02 24.90
N ALA A 69 32.60 7.13 23.67
CA ALA A 69 32.56 6.01 22.72
C ALA A 69 33.95 5.58 22.22
N GLN A 70 34.91 6.52 22.17
CA GLN A 70 36.29 6.20 21.73
C GLN A 70 37.17 5.66 22.86
N ASN A 71 36.86 5.95 24.12
CA ASN A 71 37.65 5.54 25.27
C ASN A 71 37.05 4.36 26.06
N GLY A 72 36.05 3.67 25.53
CA GLY A 72 35.61 2.34 26.05
C GLY A 72 35.15 2.26 27.50
N GLY A 73 34.69 3.37 28.13
CA GLY A 73 34.52 3.35 29.57
C GLY A 73 33.21 3.87 30.17
N LEU A 74 32.27 4.44 29.39
CA LEU A 74 31.05 5.03 29.97
C LEU A 74 29.73 4.67 29.27
N VAL A 75 29.79 3.95 28.17
CA VAL A 75 28.62 3.27 27.61
C VAL A 75 28.98 1.80 27.60
N SER A 76 28.57 1.10 28.64
CA SER A 76 28.44 -0.35 28.54
C SER A 76 27.41 -0.57 27.42
N GLY A 77 27.90 -0.84 26.22
CA GLY A 77 27.11 -1.36 25.15
C GLY A 77 26.49 -2.63 25.69
N GLY A 78 25.20 -2.59 26.05
CA GLY A 78 24.46 -3.81 26.18
C GLY A 78 24.69 -4.53 24.87
N GLN A 79 25.32 -5.69 24.91
CA GLN A 79 25.34 -6.59 23.77
C GLN A 79 23.87 -6.81 23.46
N SER A 80 23.40 -6.28 22.37
CA SER A 80 22.07 -6.57 21.85
C SER A 80 22.12 -8.01 21.39
N HIS A 81 21.85 -8.92 22.31
CA HIS A 81 21.73 -10.33 22.02
C HIS A 81 20.48 -10.48 21.16
N VAL A 82 20.66 -10.82 19.90
CA VAL A 82 19.53 -11.07 18.99
C VAL A 82 19.00 -12.46 19.34
N ASP A 83 17.90 -12.50 20.07
CA ASP A 83 17.21 -13.74 20.39
C ASP A 83 16.11 -14.06 19.35
N SER A 84 15.57 -15.27 19.44
CA SER A 84 14.48 -15.73 18.55
C SER A 84 13.24 -14.83 18.62
N THR A 85 12.98 -14.20 19.77
CA THR A 85 11.84 -13.28 19.97
C THR A 85 12.04 -11.99 19.21
N THR A 86 13.24 -11.41 19.24
CA THR A 86 13.58 -10.19 18.49
C THR A 86 13.41 -10.42 16.99
N ILE A 87 13.93 -11.53 16.46
CA ILE A 87 13.77 -11.88 15.05
C ILE A 87 12.30 -12.11 14.72
N LYS A 88 11.59 -12.89 15.50
CA LYS A 88 10.16 -13.17 15.27
C LYS A 88 9.33 -11.89 15.29
N ASN A 89 9.55 -10.99 16.22
CA ASN A 89 8.82 -9.73 16.31
C ASN A 89 9.09 -8.80 15.10
N SER A 90 10.21 -8.96 14.39
CA SER A 90 10.52 -8.12 13.23
C SER A 90 9.53 -8.34 12.05
N PHE A 91 8.80 -9.45 12.04
CA PHE A 91 7.80 -9.77 11.00
C PHE A 91 6.44 -10.20 11.57
N SER A 92 6.28 -10.34 12.89
CA SER A 92 5.02 -10.82 13.51
C SER A 92 3.87 -9.82 13.42
N ASP A 93 4.14 -8.54 13.17
CA ASP A 93 3.11 -7.52 12.98
C ASP A 93 2.44 -7.60 11.60
N VAL A 94 2.98 -8.42 10.69
CA VAL A 94 2.39 -8.71 9.39
C VAL A 94 1.48 -9.93 9.55
N ALA A 95 0.17 -9.74 9.45
CA ALA A 95 -0.79 -10.85 9.58
C ALA A 95 -0.70 -11.79 8.38
N GLU A 96 -0.63 -11.24 7.17
CA GLU A 96 -0.62 -11.96 5.91
C GLU A 96 0.55 -11.48 5.04
N LEU A 97 1.32 -12.40 4.47
CA LEU A 97 2.41 -12.12 3.56
C LEU A 97 2.06 -12.66 2.17
N ALA A 98 1.46 -11.83 1.31
CA ALA A 98 1.25 -12.14 -0.10
C ALA A 98 2.57 -11.98 -0.86
N THR A 99 3.04 -13.05 -1.50
CA THR A 99 4.36 -13.08 -2.15
C THR A 99 4.31 -13.34 -3.64
N GLU A 100 3.17 -13.81 -4.15
CA GLU A 100 2.99 -14.11 -5.57
C GLU A 100 1.58 -13.71 -6.04
N GLU A 101 1.50 -13.23 -7.29
CA GLU A 101 0.26 -12.85 -7.94
C GLU A 101 0.19 -13.48 -9.34
N TYR A 102 -0.90 -14.13 -9.65
CA TYR A 102 -1.19 -14.71 -10.94
C TYR A 102 -2.39 -14.01 -11.57
N ASN A 103 -2.15 -13.31 -12.69
CA ASN A 103 -3.20 -12.65 -13.45
C ASN A 103 -3.68 -13.58 -14.56
N PHE A 104 -4.98 -13.74 -14.70
CA PHE A 104 -5.59 -14.58 -15.73
C PHE A 104 -6.64 -13.80 -16.53
N ALA A 105 -6.79 -14.20 -17.80
CA ALA A 105 -7.87 -13.76 -18.68
C ALA A 105 -8.40 -15.00 -19.40
N ASP A 106 -9.69 -15.24 -19.32
CA ASP A 106 -10.31 -16.44 -19.87
C ASP A 106 -11.68 -16.17 -20.51
N VAL A 107 -12.17 -17.17 -21.20
CA VAL A 107 -13.49 -17.16 -21.86
C VAL A 107 -14.30 -18.31 -21.28
N GLY A 108 -15.34 -17.95 -20.56
CA GLY A 108 -16.25 -18.93 -20.01
C GLY A 108 -17.54 -19.09 -20.83
N LYS A 109 -18.06 -20.31 -20.85
CA LYS A 109 -19.34 -20.62 -21.47
C LYS A 109 -20.29 -21.18 -20.42
N TYR A 110 -21.37 -20.47 -20.18
CA TYR A 110 -22.49 -20.99 -19.41
C TYR A 110 -23.50 -21.66 -20.34
N THR A 111 -24.01 -22.81 -19.94
CA THR A 111 -25.08 -23.50 -20.66
C THR A 111 -26.04 -24.11 -19.64
N GLU A 112 -27.29 -23.78 -19.77
CA GLU A 112 -28.39 -24.35 -18.99
C GLU A 112 -29.20 -25.29 -19.88
N ASP A 113 -29.49 -26.48 -19.36
CA ASP A 113 -30.26 -27.50 -20.06
C ASP A 113 -31.71 -27.06 -20.33
N ASP A 114 -32.32 -27.71 -21.30
CA ASP A 114 -33.75 -27.56 -21.57
C ASP A 114 -34.60 -27.86 -20.34
N LEU A 115 -35.66 -27.08 -20.13
CA LEU A 115 -36.63 -27.28 -19.05
C LEU A 115 -37.25 -28.66 -19.13
N LYS A 116 -37.37 -29.32 -17.96
CA LYS A 116 -38.02 -30.63 -17.83
C LYS A 116 -39.39 -30.47 -17.18
N VAL A 117 -40.45 -30.89 -17.90
CA VAL A 117 -41.80 -30.92 -17.36
C VAL A 117 -42.27 -32.37 -17.39
N LEU A 118 -42.67 -32.90 -16.22
CA LEU A 118 -43.09 -34.28 -16.03
C LEU A 118 -42.04 -35.31 -16.52
N GLY A 119 -40.74 -34.95 -16.44
CA GLY A 119 -39.65 -35.83 -16.89
C GLY A 119 -39.34 -35.76 -18.40
N LEU A 120 -40.06 -34.96 -19.15
CA LEU A 120 -39.83 -34.69 -20.60
C LEU A 120 -39.11 -33.37 -20.77
N SER A 121 -37.97 -33.37 -21.51
CA SER A 121 -37.28 -32.14 -21.91
C SER A 121 -38.10 -31.41 -22.96
N ILE A 122 -38.31 -30.11 -22.76
CA ILE A 122 -38.96 -29.22 -23.74
C ILE A 122 -37.86 -28.63 -24.62
N PRO A 123 -37.74 -29.03 -25.87
CA PRO A 123 -36.65 -28.57 -26.73
C PRO A 123 -36.70 -27.05 -26.93
N PHE A 124 -35.56 -26.43 -27.12
CA PHE A 124 -35.35 -24.99 -27.34
C PHE A 124 -35.67 -24.11 -26.12
N THR A 125 -35.67 -24.68 -24.92
CA THR A 125 -35.85 -23.92 -23.67
C THR A 125 -34.54 -23.74 -22.88
N GLY A 126 -33.42 -24.30 -23.32
CA GLY A 126 -32.11 -24.07 -22.77
C GLY A 126 -31.58 -22.65 -23.00
N SER A 127 -30.75 -22.19 -22.13
CA SER A 127 -30.09 -20.87 -22.19
C SER A 127 -28.57 -21.03 -22.23
N SER A 128 -27.88 -20.14 -22.92
CA SER A 128 -26.43 -20.10 -22.93
C SER A 128 -25.91 -18.68 -23.08
N PHE A 129 -24.74 -18.43 -22.50
CA PHE A 129 -23.97 -17.22 -22.79
C PHE A 129 -22.48 -17.52 -22.85
N LEU A 130 -21.77 -16.68 -23.59
CA LEU A 130 -20.32 -16.65 -23.67
C LEU A 130 -19.84 -15.35 -23.02
N VAL A 131 -18.87 -15.45 -22.15
CA VAL A 131 -18.35 -14.30 -21.42
C VAL A 131 -16.83 -14.34 -21.37
N THR A 132 -16.20 -13.20 -21.56
CA THR A 132 -14.77 -13.00 -21.23
C THR A 132 -14.66 -12.31 -19.87
N TYR A 133 -13.62 -12.65 -19.15
CA TYR A 133 -13.34 -12.05 -17.86
C TYR A 133 -11.83 -12.08 -17.58
N GLU A 134 -11.37 -11.15 -16.74
CA GLU A 134 -10.04 -11.09 -16.21
C GLU A 134 -10.10 -11.19 -14.68
N GLY A 135 -9.04 -11.71 -14.09
CA GLY A 135 -8.99 -11.88 -12.64
C GLY A 135 -7.58 -12.06 -12.13
N THR A 136 -7.48 -12.15 -10.81
CA THR A 136 -6.22 -12.25 -10.10
C THR A 136 -6.31 -13.27 -8.98
N ALA A 137 -5.37 -14.20 -8.92
CA ALA A 137 -5.14 -15.09 -7.79
C ALA A 137 -3.87 -14.66 -7.05
N LYS A 138 -3.97 -14.52 -5.72
CA LYS A 138 -2.84 -14.19 -4.84
C LYS A 138 -2.51 -15.38 -3.95
N ALA A 139 -1.22 -15.64 -3.76
CA ALA A 139 -0.73 -16.66 -2.87
C ALA A 139 0.38 -16.16 -1.95
N GLY A 140 0.54 -16.81 -0.82
CA GLY A 140 1.52 -16.45 0.19
C GLY A 140 1.24 -17.12 1.54
N ILE A 141 1.88 -16.61 2.57
CA ILE A 141 1.71 -17.09 3.96
C ILE A 141 0.53 -16.35 4.59
N LYS A 142 -0.51 -17.09 4.97
CA LYS A 142 -1.74 -16.50 5.56
C LYS A 142 -1.53 -15.95 6.96
N ASP A 143 -0.67 -16.57 7.74
CA ASP A 143 -0.38 -16.16 9.12
C ASP A 143 1.10 -16.39 9.42
N ILE A 144 1.91 -15.36 9.19
CA ILE A 144 3.36 -15.44 9.41
C ILE A 144 3.71 -15.51 10.90
N SER A 145 2.81 -15.15 11.81
CA SER A 145 3.03 -15.26 13.27
C SER A 145 3.26 -16.70 13.73
N GLN A 146 2.82 -17.68 12.92
CA GLN A 146 3.04 -19.11 13.16
C GLN A 146 4.46 -19.56 12.80
N ALA A 147 5.29 -18.70 12.20
CA ALA A 147 6.68 -19.04 11.94
C ALA A 147 7.43 -19.38 13.23
N THR A 148 8.27 -20.39 13.13
CA THR A 148 9.15 -20.81 14.23
C THR A 148 10.57 -20.32 13.96
N VAL A 149 11.16 -19.63 14.94
CA VAL A 149 12.55 -19.11 14.89
C VAL A 149 13.38 -19.79 15.93
N THR A 150 14.52 -20.34 15.52
CA THR A 150 15.52 -20.94 16.41
C THR A 150 16.87 -20.29 16.15
N VAL A 151 17.52 -19.82 17.23
CA VAL A 151 18.86 -19.23 17.21
C VAL A 151 19.81 -20.17 17.92
N ASP A 152 20.91 -20.53 17.26
CA ASP A 152 22.03 -21.28 17.82
C ASP A 152 23.27 -20.38 17.84
N ASP A 153 23.55 -19.80 19.00
CA ASP A 153 24.68 -18.88 19.19
C ASP A 153 26.02 -19.58 19.07
N SER A 154 26.07 -20.86 19.41
CA SER A 154 27.31 -21.65 19.36
C SER A 154 27.69 -22.01 17.93
N ALA A 155 26.71 -22.28 17.09
CA ALA A 155 26.89 -22.54 15.67
C ALA A 155 26.79 -21.28 14.80
N LYS A 156 26.47 -20.14 15.39
CA LYS A 156 26.17 -18.88 14.67
C LYS A 156 25.12 -19.10 13.56
N LYS A 157 24.01 -19.70 13.92
CA LYS A 157 22.97 -20.07 12.97
C LYS A 157 21.58 -19.64 13.43
N VAL A 158 20.83 -19.04 12.49
CA VAL A 158 19.40 -18.75 12.64
C VAL A 158 18.62 -19.62 11.67
N SER A 159 17.67 -20.39 12.20
CA SER A 159 16.77 -21.23 11.42
C SER A 159 15.33 -20.72 11.58
N VAL A 160 14.67 -20.41 10.46
CA VAL A 160 13.27 -19.99 10.41
C VAL A 160 12.48 -21.05 9.64
N THR A 161 11.38 -21.52 10.23
CA THR A 161 10.44 -22.40 9.55
C THR A 161 9.13 -21.64 9.38
N LEU A 162 8.76 -21.42 8.11
CA LEU A 162 7.52 -20.72 7.72
C LEU A 162 6.35 -21.71 7.59
N PRO A 163 5.12 -21.30 7.84
CA PRO A 163 3.95 -22.03 7.35
C PRO A 163 3.99 -22.15 5.83
N LYS A 164 3.32 -23.16 5.27
CA LYS A 164 3.21 -23.28 3.82
C LYS A 164 2.41 -22.16 3.20
N ALA A 165 2.79 -21.78 1.99
CA ALA A 165 2.01 -20.88 1.17
C ALA A 165 0.67 -21.51 0.78
N GLN A 166 -0.35 -20.68 0.68
CA GLN A 166 -1.68 -21.06 0.23
C GLN A 166 -2.28 -19.94 -0.63
N VAL A 167 -3.36 -20.24 -1.35
CA VAL A 167 -4.12 -19.21 -2.04
C VAL A 167 -4.79 -18.33 -0.99
N LEU A 168 -4.50 -17.04 -1.02
CA LEU A 168 -5.03 -16.04 -0.12
C LEU A 168 -6.33 -15.46 -0.64
N SER A 169 -6.38 -15.22 -1.96
CA SER A 169 -7.60 -14.78 -2.65
C SER A 169 -7.53 -15.18 -4.12
N CYS A 170 -8.70 -15.41 -4.72
CA CYS A 170 -8.87 -15.48 -6.15
C CYS A 170 -10.17 -14.74 -6.48
N SER A 171 -10.10 -13.78 -7.39
CA SER A 171 -11.26 -12.97 -7.75
C SER A 171 -11.24 -12.56 -9.21
N ILE A 172 -12.41 -12.55 -9.83
CA ILE A 172 -12.65 -11.97 -11.14
C ILE A 172 -12.95 -10.49 -10.96
N ASP A 173 -12.37 -9.63 -11.81
CA ASP A 173 -12.72 -8.21 -11.86
C ASP A 173 -14.10 -8.04 -12.51
N PRO A 174 -15.12 -7.59 -11.77
CA PRO A 174 -16.45 -7.41 -12.33
C PRO A 174 -16.50 -6.43 -13.49
N SER A 175 -15.56 -5.48 -13.56
CA SER A 175 -15.49 -4.48 -14.63
C SER A 175 -14.95 -5.05 -15.95
N SER A 176 -14.24 -6.18 -15.89
CA SER A 176 -13.69 -6.87 -17.06
C SER A 176 -14.70 -7.80 -17.74
N VAL A 177 -15.81 -8.11 -17.07
CA VAL A 177 -16.80 -9.09 -17.54
C VAL A 177 -17.55 -8.55 -18.76
N GLN A 178 -17.39 -9.21 -19.90
CA GLN A 178 -18.06 -8.84 -21.16
C GLN A 178 -18.80 -10.05 -21.74
N THR A 179 -20.10 -9.89 -21.97
CA THR A 179 -20.94 -10.93 -22.59
C THR A 179 -20.93 -10.75 -24.11
N TYR A 180 -20.59 -11.81 -24.84
CA TYR A 180 -20.48 -11.78 -26.29
C TYR A 180 -21.64 -12.46 -27.02
N ASP A 181 -22.12 -13.57 -26.53
CA ASP A 181 -23.20 -14.32 -27.15
C ASP A 181 -24.17 -14.76 -26.07
N GLN A 182 -25.41 -14.35 -26.21
CA GLN A 182 -26.46 -14.67 -25.26
C GLN A 182 -27.67 -15.17 -26.03
N SER A 183 -28.06 -16.40 -25.78
CA SER A 183 -29.33 -16.93 -26.33
C SER A 183 -30.50 -16.25 -25.63
N PHE A 184 -31.39 -15.65 -26.45
CA PHE A 184 -32.62 -15.12 -25.89
C PHE A 184 -33.67 -16.23 -25.78
N ASN A 185 -34.05 -16.55 -24.56
CA ASN A 185 -35.12 -17.46 -24.25
C ASN A 185 -36.14 -16.76 -23.33
N PRO A 186 -37.37 -16.49 -23.81
CA PRO A 186 -38.36 -15.78 -23.00
C PRO A 186 -38.94 -16.62 -21.87
N ILE A 187 -38.76 -17.95 -21.90
CA ILE A 187 -39.29 -18.89 -20.90
C ILE A 187 -38.27 -19.16 -19.80
N ASN A 188 -36.97 -19.21 -20.19
CA ASN A 188 -35.86 -19.48 -19.30
C ASN A 188 -34.82 -18.37 -19.49
N GLN A 189 -34.99 -17.28 -18.74
CA GLN A 189 -34.09 -16.12 -18.79
C GLN A 189 -32.95 -16.27 -17.85
N ILE A 190 -31.74 -15.94 -18.28
CA ILE A 190 -30.55 -15.89 -17.45
C ILE A 190 -30.74 -14.84 -16.36
N THR A 191 -30.55 -15.26 -15.13
CA THR A 191 -30.68 -14.42 -13.94
C THR A 191 -29.31 -13.92 -13.44
N VAL A 192 -29.33 -12.93 -12.55
CA VAL A 192 -28.11 -12.47 -11.88
C VAL A 192 -27.48 -13.59 -11.04
N ASP A 193 -28.30 -14.47 -10.48
CA ASP A 193 -27.86 -15.62 -9.68
C ASP A 193 -27.08 -16.63 -10.54
N ASP A 194 -27.54 -16.89 -11.76
CA ASP A 194 -26.83 -17.76 -12.71
C ASP A 194 -25.44 -17.20 -13.06
N VAL A 195 -25.36 -15.90 -13.32
CA VAL A 195 -24.09 -15.22 -13.62
C VAL A 195 -23.16 -15.28 -12.41
N THR A 196 -23.66 -15.00 -11.20
CA THR A 196 -22.86 -15.01 -9.97
C THR A 196 -22.35 -16.43 -9.66
N THR A 197 -23.21 -17.43 -9.80
CA THR A 197 -22.84 -18.84 -9.61
C THR A 197 -21.79 -19.28 -10.63
N PHE A 198 -21.97 -18.88 -11.88
CA PHE A 198 -21.00 -19.15 -12.95
C PHE A 198 -19.63 -18.51 -12.63
N LEU A 199 -19.58 -17.21 -12.34
CA LEU A 199 -18.33 -16.51 -12.02
C LEU A 199 -17.62 -17.13 -10.80
N THR A 200 -18.39 -17.51 -9.76
CA THR A 200 -17.82 -18.21 -8.59
C THR A 200 -17.22 -19.57 -8.99
N SER A 201 -17.81 -20.27 -9.94
CA SER A 201 -17.23 -21.53 -10.45
C SER A 201 -15.96 -21.32 -11.24
N GLU A 202 -15.91 -20.26 -12.04
CA GLU A 202 -14.71 -19.88 -12.81
C GLU A 202 -13.56 -19.39 -11.89
N GLU A 203 -13.86 -18.66 -10.82
CA GLU A 203 -12.86 -18.31 -9.80
C GLU A 203 -12.21 -19.56 -9.17
N LYS A 204 -13.00 -20.57 -8.84
CA LYS A 204 -12.47 -21.83 -8.31
C LYS A 204 -11.60 -22.57 -9.32
N LYS A 205 -12.03 -22.60 -10.58
CA LYS A 205 -11.27 -23.20 -11.68
C LYS A 205 -9.94 -22.48 -11.88
N ALA A 206 -9.95 -21.14 -11.97
CA ALA A 206 -8.76 -20.32 -12.11
C ALA A 206 -7.80 -20.49 -10.92
N SER A 207 -8.34 -20.57 -9.69
CA SER A 207 -7.54 -20.87 -8.50
C SER A 207 -6.84 -22.21 -8.60
N GLN A 208 -7.53 -23.26 -9.06
CA GLN A 208 -6.94 -24.59 -9.25
C GLN A 208 -5.88 -24.58 -10.34
N GLU A 209 -6.15 -23.95 -11.47
CA GLU A 209 -5.20 -23.82 -12.59
C GLU A 209 -3.93 -23.06 -12.17
N ALA A 210 -4.09 -22.00 -11.36
CA ALA A 210 -2.95 -21.27 -10.81
C ALA A 210 -2.10 -22.15 -9.88
N MET A 211 -2.71 -22.97 -9.02
CA MET A 211 -2.01 -23.91 -8.16
C MET A 211 -1.28 -24.98 -8.99
N ASP A 212 -1.95 -25.57 -9.97
CA ASP A 212 -1.37 -26.56 -10.88
C ASP A 212 -0.22 -25.95 -11.72
N GLY A 213 -0.26 -24.65 -11.97
CA GLY A 213 0.78 -23.85 -12.62
C GLY A 213 1.98 -23.50 -11.71
N GLY A 214 2.00 -23.98 -10.46
CA GLY A 214 3.11 -23.79 -9.52
C GLY A 214 3.06 -22.45 -8.76
N LEU A 215 1.90 -21.84 -8.64
CA LEU A 215 1.73 -20.58 -7.90
C LEU A 215 2.20 -20.71 -6.44
N LEU A 216 1.88 -21.82 -5.77
CA LEU A 216 2.25 -22.04 -4.37
C LEU A 216 3.74 -22.25 -4.18
N ASP A 217 4.40 -22.98 -5.08
CA ASP A 217 5.85 -23.21 -5.00
C ASP A 217 6.63 -21.91 -5.16
N LYS A 218 6.18 -21.04 -6.08
CA LYS A 218 6.76 -19.72 -6.25
C LYS A 218 6.51 -18.84 -5.02
N ALA A 219 5.30 -18.85 -4.49
CA ALA A 219 4.95 -18.09 -3.30
C ALA A 219 5.78 -18.53 -2.09
N ASP A 220 5.99 -19.83 -1.88
CA ASP A 220 6.86 -20.36 -0.84
C ASP A 220 8.32 -19.90 -1.02
N SER A 221 8.85 -19.98 -2.23
CA SER A 221 10.22 -19.55 -2.52
C SER A 221 10.44 -18.07 -2.26
N HIS A 222 9.54 -17.23 -2.75
CA HIS A 222 9.60 -15.77 -2.52
C HIS A 222 9.41 -15.42 -1.04
N ALA A 223 8.52 -16.11 -0.31
CA ALA A 223 8.37 -15.91 1.14
C ALA A 223 9.68 -16.22 1.89
N GLN A 224 10.36 -17.32 1.54
CA GLN A 224 11.63 -17.68 2.14
C GLN A 224 12.71 -16.64 1.86
N GLU A 225 12.81 -16.14 0.62
CA GLU A 225 13.77 -15.09 0.24
C GLU A 225 13.52 -13.77 1.00
N LEU A 226 12.26 -13.32 1.08
CA LEU A 226 11.87 -12.10 1.79
C LEU A 226 12.17 -12.20 3.28
N VAL A 227 11.78 -13.30 3.92
CA VAL A 227 12.03 -13.50 5.35
C VAL A 227 13.51 -13.63 5.65
N LYS A 228 14.26 -14.32 4.77
CA LYS A 228 15.72 -14.41 4.90
C LYS A 228 16.38 -13.04 4.85
N ALA A 229 16.05 -12.22 3.85
CA ALA A 229 16.56 -10.86 3.73
C ALA A 229 16.19 -9.98 4.95
N GLN A 230 14.99 -10.13 5.48
CA GLN A 230 14.55 -9.41 6.68
C GLN A 230 15.36 -9.83 7.92
N VAL A 231 15.56 -11.12 8.12
CA VAL A 231 16.35 -11.64 9.26
C VAL A 231 17.81 -11.20 9.14
N GLU A 232 18.41 -11.30 7.96
CA GLU A 232 19.78 -10.82 7.72
C GLU A 232 19.91 -9.30 8.02
N ALA A 233 18.91 -8.50 7.63
CA ALA A 233 18.88 -7.06 7.95
C ALA A 233 18.81 -6.78 9.45
N VAL A 234 18.03 -7.56 10.20
CA VAL A 234 17.93 -7.46 11.67
C VAL A 234 19.26 -7.82 12.33
N LEU A 235 19.89 -8.93 11.92
CA LEU A 235 21.18 -9.36 12.42
C LEU A 235 22.27 -8.32 12.16
N LYS A 236 22.34 -7.83 10.93
CA LYS A 236 23.26 -6.76 10.54
C LYS A 236 23.05 -5.47 11.34
N GLY A 237 21.80 -5.08 11.57
CA GLY A 237 21.44 -3.93 12.40
C GLY A 237 21.89 -4.07 13.87
N ALA A 238 22.00 -5.32 14.35
CA ALA A 238 22.49 -5.66 15.69
C ALA A 238 24.01 -5.85 15.75
N GLY A 239 24.71 -5.83 14.62
CA GLY A 239 26.16 -6.08 14.57
C GLY A 239 26.54 -7.56 14.63
N GLU A 240 25.62 -8.45 14.30
CA GLU A 240 25.78 -9.91 14.30
C GLU A 240 25.86 -10.44 12.85
N ASP A 241 26.81 -9.93 12.07
CA ASP A 241 26.99 -10.25 10.64
C ASP A 241 27.52 -11.68 10.39
N ASP A 242 27.93 -12.40 11.41
CA ASP A 242 28.56 -13.72 11.34
C ASP A 242 27.55 -14.89 11.44
N TYR A 243 26.24 -14.60 11.55
CA TYR A 243 25.23 -15.65 11.59
C TYR A 243 24.82 -16.09 10.18
N GLU A 244 24.73 -17.43 9.99
CA GLU A 244 24.14 -18.05 8.81
C GLU A 244 22.61 -18.12 8.99
N VAL A 245 21.86 -17.57 8.01
CA VAL A 245 20.39 -17.60 8.03
C VAL A 245 19.86 -18.66 7.07
N SER A 246 19.07 -19.58 7.61
CA SER A 246 18.36 -20.64 6.87
C SER A 246 16.86 -20.48 7.06
N VAL A 247 16.11 -20.38 5.95
CA VAL A 247 14.64 -20.30 5.97
C VAL A 247 14.08 -21.47 5.18
N THR A 248 13.09 -22.14 5.71
CA THR A 248 12.41 -23.30 5.10
C THR A 248 10.91 -23.22 5.33
N SER A 249 10.12 -23.85 4.47
CA SER A 249 8.68 -24.04 4.73
C SER A 249 8.44 -25.33 5.48
N ALA A 250 7.38 -25.37 6.30
CA ALA A 250 6.98 -26.56 7.02
C ALA A 250 6.70 -27.72 6.05
N SER A 251 7.11 -28.95 6.41
CA SER A 251 6.66 -30.15 5.72
C SER A 251 5.19 -30.44 6.03
N GLU A 252 4.47 -31.10 5.12
CA GLU A 252 3.12 -31.61 5.41
C GLU A 252 3.13 -32.59 6.55
#